data_550a194f774284537c2c66c422212b0f
#
_entry.id   550a194f774284537c2c66c422212b0f
#
_cell.length_a   1.000
_cell.length_b   1.000
_cell.length_c   1.000
_cell.angle_alpha   90.00
_cell.angle_beta   90.00
_cell.angle_gamma   90.00
#
_symmetry.space_group_name_H-M   'P 1'
#
loop_
_entity.id
_entity.type
_entity.pdbx_description
1 polymer ?
#
loop_
_entity_poly.entity_id
_entity_poly.type
_entity_poly.pdbx_seq_one_letter_code
_entity_poly.pdbx_strand_id
1 'polypeptide(L)'
;NRQLLTQTRRDSDTEYLYVYNYCDGSYVPVWSQGEKQDTHGDTITTEMVVDGTWIPYQLDAWTGETKRVGVYRHENGSTIFPLTLDYGDVALFVFRACEADSELHAVETNAADVCSDGSSLSAKVTASGEYQAQLSSGETRQFAAQVPDAFEITDWDVTVMKHTASEQVNERTETLFGQTITETQVATDITPVALHVDARKTWSEIPGLGARTVGQATYKAVFQWDGTADGAYIDLGPMSESMQVFINGEKTGDLSMTKAVMDITPWLKNGENTI
;
A
#
# COMPACT_ATOMS: atom_id res chain seq x y z
N ASN A 1 2.86 -14.95 -19.39
CA ASN A 1 3.80 -14.50 -18.48
C ASN A 1 3.43 -14.76 -17.03
N ARG A 2 4.24 -15.26 -16.34
CA ARG A 2 4.52 -16.05 -15.20
C ARG A 2 4.23 -15.50 -13.81
N GLN A 3 3.87 -14.24 -13.64
CA GLN A 3 3.99 -13.55 -12.37
C GLN A 3 2.66 -13.09 -11.80
N LEU A 4 1.63 -13.01 -12.63
CA LEU A 4 0.29 -12.67 -12.15
C LEU A 4 -0.54 -13.93 -11.94
N LEU A 5 -0.98 -14.12 -10.71
CA LEU A 5 -2.04 -15.08 -10.39
C LEU A 5 -3.37 -14.32 -10.44
N THR A 6 -4.32 -14.86 -11.17
CA THR A 6 -5.65 -14.28 -11.30
C THR A 6 -6.70 -15.27 -10.87
N GLN A 7 -7.74 -14.76 -10.21
CA GLN A 7 -8.94 -15.52 -9.91
C GLN A 7 -10.17 -14.67 -10.24
N THR A 8 -11.08 -15.23 -11.01
CA THR A 8 -12.36 -14.58 -11.34
C THR A 8 -13.50 -15.29 -10.63
N ARG A 9 -14.51 -14.51 -10.26
CA ARG A 9 -15.77 -15.01 -9.74
C ARG A 9 -16.91 -14.19 -10.32
N ARG A 10 -17.99 -14.83 -10.73
CA ARG A 10 -19.20 -14.15 -11.24
C ARG A 10 -20.36 -14.42 -10.29
N ASP A 11 -21.15 -13.37 -10.05
CA ASP A 11 -22.40 -13.41 -9.32
C ASP A 11 -23.43 -12.55 -10.05
N SER A 12 -24.40 -13.20 -10.69
CA SER A 12 -25.44 -12.56 -11.51
C SER A 12 -24.86 -11.67 -12.62
N ASP A 13 -24.91 -10.36 -12.45
CA ASP A 13 -24.48 -9.30 -13.37
C ASP A 13 -23.16 -8.64 -12.95
N THR A 14 -22.51 -9.20 -11.96
CA THR A 14 -21.27 -8.68 -11.39
C THR A 14 -20.16 -9.69 -11.56
N GLU A 15 -19.00 -9.22 -12.00
CA GLU A 15 -17.79 -10.02 -12.07
C GLU A 15 -16.75 -9.46 -11.11
N TYR A 16 -16.02 -10.34 -10.46
CA TYR A 16 -14.93 -10.03 -9.53
C TYR A 16 -13.63 -10.58 -10.09
N LEU A 17 -12.56 -9.81 -10.00
CA LEU A 17 -11.23 -10.21 -10.40
C LEU A 17 -10.26 -9.93 -9.25
N TYR A 18 -9.59 -10.97 -8.79
CA TYR A 18 -8.43 -10.88 -7.91
C TYR A 18 -7.17 -11.06 -8.75
N VAL A 19 -6.20 -10.18 -8.55
CA VAL A 19 -4.90 -10.23 -9.22
C VAL A 19 -3.82 -10.12 -8.16
N TYR A 20 -2.83 -10.99 -8.21
CA TYR A 20 -1.69 -11.02 -7.32
C TYR A 20 -0.40 -11.08 -8.11
N ASN A 21 0.53 -10.14 -7.84
CA ASN A 21 1.87 -10.19 -8.38
C ASN A 21 2.71 -11.20 -7.58
N TYR A 22 2.69 -12.43 -8.05
CA TYR A 22 3.31 -13.56 -7.39
C TYR A 22 4.78 -13.71 -7.78
N CYS A 23 5.61 -14.01 -6.79
CA CYS A 23 7.00 -14.36 -7.00
C CYS A 23 7.15 -15.69 -7.75
N ASP A 24 7.99 -15.74 -8.77
CA ASP A 24 8.23 -16.90 -9.63
C ASP A 24 9.10 -18.01 -8.99
N GLY A 25 9.19 -18.07 -7.67
CA GLY A 25 9.96 -19.08 -6.95
C GLY A 25 11.41 -18.70 -6.67
N SER A 26 11.86 -17.52 -7.06
CA SER A 26 13.13 -16.96 -6.57
C SER A 26 13.01 -16.45 -5.12
N TYR A 27 11.79 -16.45 -4.57
CA TYR A 27 11.57 -16.14 -3.17
C TYR A 27 12.20 -17.21 -2.28
N VAL A 28 13.26 -16.84 -1.64
CA VAL A 28 13.85 -17.61 -0.55
C VAL A 28 13.51 -16.87 0.74
N PRO A 29 12.79 -17.50 1.66
CA PRO A 29 12.40 -16.87 2.91
C PRO A 29 13.63 -16.28 3.63
N VAL A 30 13.53 -15.04 4.09
CA VAL A 30 14.64 -14.29 4.72
C VAL A 30 15.28 -15.05 5.89
N TRP A 31 14.51 -15.91 6.57
CA TRP A 31 15.01 -16.74 7.70
C TRP A 31 15.88 -17.92 7.28
N SER A 32 15.91 -18.30 6.00
CA SER A 32 16.66 -19.46 5.51
C SER A 32 18.07 -19.13 5.01
N GLN A 33 18.41 -17.87 4.90
CA GLN A 33 19.71 -17.42 4.39
C GLN A 33 20.21 -16.27 5.25
N GLY A 34 21.35 -16.43 5.89
CA GLY A 34 21.96 -15.42 6.75
C GLY A 34 22.44 -14.14 6.05
N GLU A 35 22.07 -13.90 4.80
CA GLU A 35 22.38 -12.73 3.99
C GLU A 35 21.11 -11.97 3.63
N LYS A 36 21.18 -10.62 3.68
CA LYS A 36 20.12 -9.75 3.16
C LYS A 36 19.96 -10.01 1.67
N GLN A 37 18.95 -10.77 1.29
CA GLN A 37 18.53 -10.78 -0.11
C GLN A 37 17.71 -9.51 -0.37
N ASP A 38 17.96 -8.93 -1.52
CA ASP A 38 17.09 -7.92 -2.10
C ASP A 38 15.75 -8.63 -2.41
N THR A 39 14.76 -8.41 -1.54
CA THR A 39 13.43 -9.04 -1.67
C THR A 39 12.53 -8.26 -2.61
N HIS A 40 13.07 -7.29 -3.33
CA HIS A 40 12.34 -6.54 -4.34
C HIS A 40 12.22 -7.41 -5.59
N GLY A 41 11.05 -7.98 -5.78
CA GLY A 41 10.65 -8.55 -7.04
C GLY A 41 10.29 -7.44 -8.04
N ASP A 42 10.04 -7.84 -9.29
CA ASP A 42 9.72 -6.90 -10.36
C ASP A 42 8.32 -6.29 -10.18
N THR A 43 8.22 -4.98 -10.36
CA THR A 43 6.95 -4.30 -10.64
C THR A 43 6.45 -4.74 -12.00
N ILE A 44 5.21 -5.19 -12.09
CA ILE A 44 4.57 -5.58 -13.34
C ILE A 44 3.64 -4.48 -13.80
N THR A 45 3.89 -3.99 -15.00
CA THR A 45 2.95 -3.10 -15.71
C THR A 45 2.41 -3.84 -16.93
N THR A 46 1.10 -3.95 -17.04
CA THR A 46 0.42 -4.68 -18.11
C THR A 46 -0.98 -4.13 -18.36
N GLU A 47 -1.62 -4.60 -19.42
CA GLU A 47 -3.05 -4.42 -19.63
C GLU A 47 -3.79 -5.68 -19.19
N MET A 48 -4.87 -5.48 -18.46
CA MET A 48 -5.83 -6.53 -18.14
C MET A 48 -6.95 -6.52 -19.16
N VAL A 49 -7.34 -7.70 -19.61
CA VAL A 49 -8.43 -7.91 -20.58
C VAL A 49 -9.50 -8.76 -19.91
N VAL A 50 -10.70 -8.22 -19.80
CA VAL A 50 -11.85 -8.91 -19.22
C VAL A 50 -12.98 -8.97 -20.26
N ASP A 51 -13.45 -10.16 -20.55
CA ASP A 51 -14.54 -10.36 -21.52
C ASP A 51 -15.82 -9.70 -21.04
N GLY A 52 -16.45 -8.93 -21.90
CA GLY A 52 -17.66 -8.18 -21.60
C GLY A 52 -17.43 -6.67 -21.60
N THR A 53 -18.53 -5.94 -21.62
CA THR A 53 -18.56 -4.47 -21.55
C THR A 53 -18.90 -4.06 -20.12
N TRP A 54 -17.92 -3.54 -19.40
CA TRP A 54 -17.98 -3.32 -17.97
C TRP A 54 -17.56 -1.91 -17.57
N ILE A 55 -18.11 -1.42 -16.46
CA ILE A 55 -17.50 -0.35 -15.68
C ILE A 55 -16.64 -1.01 -14.59
N PRO A 56 -15.31 -0.84 -14.63
CA PRO A 56 -14.43 -1.41 -13.64
C PRO A 56 -14.36 -0.55 -12.38
N TYR A 57 -14.39 -1.19 -11.22
CA TYR A 57 -14.17 -0.59 -9.91
C TYR A 57 -13.01 -1.32 -9.23
N GLN A 58 -12.14 -0.58 -8.58
CA GLN A 58 -11.10 -1.13 -7.71
C GLN A 58 -11.56 -1.08 -6.26
N LEU A 59 -11.38 -2.19 -5.56
CA LEU A 59 -11.64 -2.31 -4.13
C LEU A 59 -10.31 -2.20 -3.38
N ASP A 60 -10.22 -1.30 -2.43
CA ASP A 60 -9.07 -1.23 -1.53
C ASP A 60 -9.32 -2.17 -0.33
N ALA A 61 -8.54 -3.26 -0.26
CA ALA A 61 -8.67 -4.27 0.79
C ALA A 61 -8.28 -3.76 2.18
N TRP A 62 -7.52 -2.66 2.27
CA TRP A 62 -7.04 -2.08 3.53
C TRP A 62 -8.02 -1.08 4.13
N THR A 63 -8.61 -0.25 3.27
CA THR A 63 -9.54 0.81 3.70
C THR A 63 -11.02 0.41 3.55
N GLY A 64 -11.32 -0.58 2.71
CA GLY A 64 -12.67 -0.95 2.32
C GLY A 64 -13.30 0.02 1.30
N GLU A 65 -12.54 0.97 0.80
CA GLU A 65 -13.02 1.92 -0.21
C GLU A 65 -13.20 1.26 -1.56
N THR A 66 -14.14 1.77 -2.33
CA THR A 66 -14.40 1.38 -3.71
C THR A 66 -14.24 2.60 -4.60
N LYS A 67 -13.31 2.52 -5.57
CA LYS A 67 -13.05 3.60 -6.52
C LYS A 67 -13.37 3.13 -7.94
N ARG A 68 -13.96 3.99 -8.77
CA ARG A 68 -14.05 3.72 -10.20
C ARG A 68 -12.68 3.80 -10.84
N VAL A 69 -12.37 2.84 -11.69
CA VAL A 69 -11.15 2.91 -12.53
C VAL A 69 -11.39 4.01 -13.56
N GLY A 70 -10.53 5.02 -13.56
CA GLY A 70 -10.68 6.17 -14.45
C GLY A 70 -10.12 5.96 -15.85
N VAL A 71 -9.35 4.89 -16.07
CA VAL A 71 -8.70 4.60 -17.37
C VAL A 71 -9.05 3.20 -17.81
N TYR A 72 -9.85 3.09 -18.87
CA TYR A 72 -10.17 1.82 -19.53
C TYR A 72 -10.72 2.08 -20.93
N ARG A 73 -10.82 1.02 -21.74
CA ARG A 73 -11.45 1.06 -23.06
C ARG A 73 -12.25 -0.20 -23.34
N HIS A 74 -13.24 -0.07 -24.18
CA HIS A 74 -13.98 -1.21 -24.71
C HIS A 74 -13.50 -1.53 -26.12
N GLU A 75 -13.07 -2.76 -26.33
CA GLU A 75 -12.56 -3.20 -27.62
C GLU A 75 -12.92 -4.68 -27.86
N ASN A 76 -13.46 -5.00 -29.03
CA ASN A 76 -13.81 -6.36 -29.45
C ASN A 76 -14.67 -7.15 -28.43
N GLY A 77 -15.56 -6.47 -27.70
CA GLY A 77 -16.43 -7.08 -26.71
C GLY A 77 -15.76 -7.35 -25.35
N SER A 78 -14.61 -6.75 -25.12
CA SER A 78 -13.87 -6.83 -23.87
C SER A 78 -13.65 -5.44 -23.27
N THR A 79 -13.44 -5.38 -21.96
CA THR A 79 -12.99 -4.22 -21.23
C THR A 79 -11.51 -4.37 -20.95
N ILE A 80 -10.71 -3.37 -21.33
CA ILE A 80 -9.25 -3.36 -21.22
C ILE A 80 -8.85 -2.19 -20.35
N PHE A 81 -8.01 -2.43 -19.32
CA PHE A 81 -7.52 -1.40 -18.43
C PHE A 81 -6.06 -1.65 -18.01
N PRO A 82 -5.28 -0.59 -17.78
CA PRO A 82 -3.90 -0.72 -17.32
C PRO A 82 -3.85 -1.18 -15.86
N LEU A 83 -2.84 -1.98 -15.54
CA LEU A 83 -2.57 -2.44 -14.19
C LEU A 83 -1.07 -2.38 -13.93
N THR A 84 -0.69 -1.74 -12.82
CA THR A 84 0.66 -1.80 -12.28
C THR A 84 0.57 -2.37 -10.88
N LEU A 85 1.32 -3.42 -10.60
CA LEU A 85 1.43 -4.05 -9.28
C LEU A 85 2.88 -4.23 -8.92
N ASP A 86 3.24 -3.77 -7.74
CA ASP A 86 4.53 -4.07 -7.14
C ASP A 86 4.60 -5.54 -6.70
N TYR A 87 5.81 -6.00 -6.46
CA TYR A 87 6.05 -7.35 -5.98
C TYR A 87 5.29 -7.64 -4.68
N GLY A 88 4.59 -8.77 -4.64
CA GLY A 88 3.78 -9.17 -3.49
C GLY A 88 2.45 -8.43 -3.36
N ASP A 89 2.17 -7.49 -4.24
CA ASP A 89 0.96 -6.68 -4.19
C ASP A 89 -0.25 -7.37 -4.81
N VAL A 90 -1.44 -6.97 -4.37
CA VAL A 90 -2.73 -7.49 -4.81
C VAL A 90 -3.64 -6.37 -5.30
N ALA A 91 -4.45 -6.67 -6.29
CA ALA A 91 -5.54 -5.81 -6.70
C ALA A 91 -6.86 -6.59 -6.74
N LEU A 92 -7.92 -5.94 -6.30
CA LEU A 92 -9.29 -6.45 -6.34
C LEU A 92 -10.12 -5.54 -7.22
N PHE A 93 -10.81 -6.13 -8.17
CA PHE A 93 -11.71 -5.41 -9.06
C PHE A 93 -13.12 -5.99 -9.01
N VAL A 94 -14.08 -5.09 -9.21
CA VAL A 94 -15.49 -5.42 -9.43
C VAL A 94 -15.92 -4.78 -10.73
N PHE A 95 -16.62 -5.54 -11.54
CA PHE A 95 -17.10 -5.13 -12.84
C PHE A 95 -18.63 -5.13 -12.86
N ARG A 96 -19.22 -4.00 -13.25
CA ARG A 96 -20.65 -3.87 -13.44
C ARG A 96 -20.97 -3.74 -14.91
N ALA A 97 -21.95 -4.52 -15.39
CA ALA A 97 -22.37 -4.46 -16.78
C ALA A 97 -22.91 -3.07 -17.15
N CYS A 98 -22.53 -2.59 -18.32
CA CYS A 98 -22.98 -1.30 -18.85
C CYS A 98 -23.15 -1.35 -20.36
N GLU A 99 -23.75 -0.29 -20.93
CA GLU A 99 -23.57 0.02 -22.33
C GLU A 99 -22.20 0.62 -22.56
N ALA A 100 -21.58 0.31 -23.71
CA ALA A 100 -20.24 0.83 -24.02
C ALA A 100 -20.24 2.36 -23.94
N ASP A 101 -19.21 2.90 -23.30
CA ASP A 101 -18.96 4.34 -23.17
C ASP A 101 -20.13 5.14 -22.55
N SER A 102 -20.96 4.48 -21.74
CA SER A 102 -22.10 5.12 -21.05
C SER A 102 -21.66 6.10 -19.96
N GLU A 103 -20.42 6.03 -19.52
CA GLU A 103 -19.84 6.91 -18.51
C GLU A 103 -18.53 7.52 -18.98
N LEU A 104 -18.22 8.72 -18.47
CA LEU A 104 -17.00 9.42 -18.81
C LEU A 104 -15.79 8.73 -18.17
N HIS A 105 -14.82 8.35 -19.00
CA HIS A 105 -13.55 7.77 -18.58
C HIS A 105 -12.44 8.16 -19.56
N ALA A 106 -11.19 7.99 -19.19
CA ALA A 106 -10.07 8.11 -20.10
C ALA A 106 -9.85 6.78 -20.82
N VAL A 107 -9.69 6.84 -22.13
CA VAL A 107 -9.31 5.69 -22.96
C VAL A 107 -7.79 5.50 -22.91
N GLU A 108 -7.06 6.61 -22.87
CA GLU A 108 -5.60 6.65 -22.79
C GLU A 108 -5.16 7.93 -22.07
N THR A 109 -4.11 7.84 -21.27
CA THR A 109 -3.51 8.98 -20.58
C THR A 109 -2.07 8.68 -20.16
N ASN A 110 -1.27 9.73 -19.98
CA ASN A 110 0.04 9.65 -19.35
C ASN A 110 0.01 10.05 -17.85
N ALA A 111 -1.18 10.34 -17.29
CA ALA A 111 -1.34 10.53 -15.86
C ALA A 111 -1.48 9.16 -15.15
N ALA A 112 -0.81 8.99 -14.02
CA ALA A 112 -0.73 7.68 -13.36
C ALA A 112 -1.99 7.31 -12.54
N ASP A 113 -2.60 8.28 -11.87
CA ASP A 113 -3.74 8.04 -10.97
C ASP A 113 -4.95 8.88 -11.44
N VAL A 114 -5.80 8.24 -12.23
CA VAL A 114 -7.02 8.86 -12.76
C VAL A 114 -8.24 8.22 -12.12
N CYS A 115 -9.04 9.04 -11.49
CA CYS A 115 -10.31 8.65 -10.88
C CYS A 115 -11.49 9.21 -11.67
N SER A 116 -12.58 8.45 -11.74
CA SER A 116 -13.84 8.86 -12.35
C SER A 116 -14.96 8.82 -11.33
N ASP A 117 -15.89 9.77 -11.41
CA ASP A 117 -17.19 9.68 -10.75
C ASP A 117 -18.34 9.30 -11.73
N GLY A 118 -17.99 9.04 -13.00
CA GLY A 118 -18.90 8.73 -14.10
C GLY A 118 -19.30 9.95 -14.94
N SER A 119 -19.12 11.17 -14.41
CA SER A 119 -19.46 12.43 -15.09
C SER A 119 -18.24 13.37 -15.20
N SER A 120 -17.29 13.21 -14.33
CA SER A 120 -16.02 13.97 -14.30
C SER A 120 -14.82 13.07 -14.11
N LEU A 121 -13.66 13.56 -14.50
CA LEU A 121 -12.38 12.90 -14.28
C LEU A 121 -11.46 13.83 -13.49
N SER A 122 -10.74 13.25 -12.57
CA SER A 122 -9.65 13.90 -11.87
C SER A 122 -8.39 13.05 -11.99
N ALA A 123 -7.23 13.70 -12.05
CA ALA A 123 -5.94 13.02 -12.05
C ALA A 123 -5.11 13.53 -10.88
N LYS A 124 -4.46 12.61 -10.15
CA LYS A 124 -3.45 12.94 -9.16
C LYS A 124 -2.09 12.71 -9.79
N VAL A 125 -1.25 13.73 -9.78
CA VAL A 125 0.09 13.68 -10.38
C VAL A 125 1.13 14.06 -9.34
N THR A 126 2.24 13.33 -9.33
CA THR A 126 3.33 13.48 -8.36
C THR A 126 4.59 14.09 -8.98
N ALA A 127 4.53 14.48 -10.25
CA ALA A 127 5.62 15.13 -10.96
C ALA A 127 5.12 16.32 -11.76
N SER A 128 5.94 17.34 -11.89
CA SER A 128 5.66 18.47 -12.80
C SER A 128 5.76 18.00 -14.25
N GLY A 129 4.84 18.48 -15.10
CA GLY A 129 4.84 18.10 -16.51
C GLY A 129 3.57 18.45 -17.24
N GLU A 130 3.56 18.07 -18.53
CA GLU A 130 2.40 18.16 -19.40
C GLU A 130 1.68 16.81 -19.42
N TYR A 131 0.40 16.85 -19.17
CA TYR A 131 -0.47 15.69 -19.11
C TYR A 131 -1.57 15.78 -20.16
N GLN A 132 -1.94 14.63 -20.69
CA GLN A 132 -3.06 14.54 -21.63
C GLN A 132 -3.88 13.28 -21.35
N ALA A 133 -5.16 13.37 -21.67
CA ALA A 133 -6.09 12.25 -21.64
C ALA A 133 -6.97 12.27 -22.87
N GLN A 134 -7.08 11.14 -23.55
CA GLN A 134 -8.12 10.89 -24.54
C GLN A 134 -9.33 10.34 -23.81
N LEU A 135 -10.48 11.01 -23.97
CA LEU A 135 -11.72 10.65 -23.26
C LEU A 135 -12.61 9.72 -24.09
N SER A 136 -13.47 8.96 -23.44
CA SER A 136 -14.50 8.12 -24.08
C SER A 136 -15.45 8.92 -24.98
N SER A 137 -15.62 10.22 -24.72
CA SER A 137 -16.35 11.15 -25.60
C SER A 137 -15.65 11.45 -26.93
N GLY A 138 -14.41 11.00 -27.13
CA GLY A 138 -13.56 11.33 -28.26
C GLY A 138 -12.80 12.65 -28.11
N GLU A 139 -13.01 13.39 -27.03
CA GLU A 139 -12.28 14.63 -26.74
C GLU A 139 -10.90 14.32 -26.17
N THR A 140 -9.90 15.15 -26.50
CA THR A 140 -8.58 15.13 -25.85
C THR A 140 -8.45 16.31 -24.92
N ARG A 141 -8.11 16.08 -23.67
CA ARG A 141 -7.82 17.09 -22.66
C ARG A 141 -6.34 17.14 -22.38
N GLN A 142 -5.83 18.36 -22.18
CA GLN A 142 -4.43 18.60 -21.81
C GLN A 142 -4.39 19.55 -20.61
N PHE A 143 -3.46 19.30 -19.70
CA PHE A 143 -3.18 20.19 -18.59
C PHE A 143 -1.70 20.14 -18.21
N ALA A 144 -1.20 21.24 -17.67
CA ALA A 144 0.13 21.33 -17.08
C ALA A 144 0.00 21.27 -15.56
N ALA A 145 0.85 20.50 -14.90
CA ALA A 145 0.95 20.48 -13.45
C ALA A 145 2.33 20.97 -13.01
N GLN A 146 2.33 21.73 -11.91
CA GLN A 146 3.54 22.08 -11.17
C GLN A 146 3.45 21.44 -9.79
N VAL A 147 4.34 20.49 -9.52
CA VAL A 147 4.39 19.76 -8.27
C VAL A 147 5.64 20.19 -7.50
N PRO A 148 5.49 20.64 -6.24
CA PRO A 148 6.63 20.94 -5.39
C PRO A 148 7.55 19.74 -5.19
N ASP A 149 8.82 20.01 -4.91
CA ASP A 149 9.79 18.96 -4.59
C ASP A 149 9.38 18.20 -3.32
N ALA A 150 9.60 16.91 -3.31
CA ALA A 150 9.42 16.08 -2.12
C ALA A 150 10.43 16.49 -1.05
N PHE A 151 10.03 16.37 0.22
CA PHE A 151 10.91 16.62 1.36
C PHE A 151 10.89 15.43 2.32
N GLU A 152 11.98 15.26 3.04
CA GLU A 152 12.06 14.24 4.09
C GLU A 152 11.55 14.79 5.42
N ILE A 153 10.76 13.96 6.13
CA ILE A 153 10.43 14.20 7.53
C ILE A 153 11.56 13.60 8.35
N THR A 154 12.30 14.48 9.02
CA THR A 154 13.38 14.15 9.96
C THR A 154 12.91 14.44 11.38
N ASP A 155 13.78 14.28 12.37
CA ASP A 155 13.46 14.64 13.76
C ASP A 155 12.34 13.78 14.38
N TRP A 156 12.57 12.50 14.53
CA TRP A 156 11.59 11.57 15.08
C TRP A 156 11.82 11.28 16.55
N ASP A 157 10.80 11.52 17.37
CA ASP A 157 10.71 10.96 18.71
C ASP A 157 10.19 9.53 18.63
N VAL A 158 10.95 8.58 19.14
CA VAL A 158 10.65 7.15 19.03
C VAL A 158 10.53 6.54 20.42
N THR A 159 9.42 5.85 20.67
CA THR A 159 9.24 5.03 21.87
C THR A 159 9.09 3.58 21.46
N VAL A 160 10.03 2.74 21.88
CA VAL A 160 10.00 1.30 21.61
C VAL A 160 9.59 0.57 22.88
N MET A 161 8.51 -0.18 22.82
CA MET A 161 8.10 -1.17 23.83
C MET A 161 8.89 -2.45 23.55
N LYS A 162 10.10 -2.53 24.12
CA LYS A 162 11.03 -3.62 23.89
C LYS A 162 10.60 -4.86 24.65
N HIS A 163 10.47 -5.98 23.94
CA HIS A 163 10.16 -7.28 24.49
C HIS A 163 11.45 -8.05 24.80
N THR A 164 11.56 -8.59 26.00
CA THR A 164 12.65 -9.45 26.43
C THR A 164 12.09 -10.68 27.12
N ALA A 165 12.83 -11.78 27.07
CA ALA A 165 12.48 -12.96 27.85
C ALA A 165 12.56 -12.62 29.34
N SER A 166 11.51 -12.93 30.08
CA SER A 166 11.47 -12.80 31.53
C SER A 166 12.23 -13.95 32.20
N GLU A 167 12.64 -13.72 33.44
CA GLU A 167 13.09 -14.81 34.30
C GLU A 167 11.95 -15.73 34.75
N GLN A 168 10.69 -15.28 34.58
CA GLN A 168 9.53 -16.07 34.94
C GLN A 168 9.27 -17.16 33.90
N VAL A 169 9.33 -18.39 34.35
CA VAL A 169 9.09 -19.58 33.56
C VAL A 169 7.83 -20.28 34.06
N ASN A 170 6.90 -20.55 33.17
CA ASN A 170 5.70 -21.36 33.44
C ASN A 170 5.84 -22.71 32.76
N GLU A 171 5.62 -23.78 33.50
CA GLU A 171 5.58 -25.13 32.93
C GLU A 171 4.13 -25.64 32.91
N ARG A 172 3.71 -26.16 31.78
CA ARG A 172 2.44 -26.82 31.59
C ARG A 172 2.69 -28.23 31.12
N THR A 173 2.15 -29.20 31.86
CA THR A 173 2.27 -30.60 31.50
C THR A 173 0.92 -31.14 31.12
N GLU A 174 0.81 -31.73 29.93
CA GLU A 174 -0.40 -32.40 29.44
C GLU A 174 -0.09 -33.83 29.03
N THR A 175 -1.05 -34.73 29.26
CA THR A 175 -0.94 -36.11 28.75
C THR A 175 -1.91 -36.27 27.61
N LEU A 176 -1.36 -36.43 26.39
CA LEU A 176 -2.11 -36.66 25.16
C LEU A 176 -1.71 -38.02 24.58
N PHE A 177 -2.70 -38.83 24.29
CA PHE A 177 -2.49 -40.17 23.70
C PHE A 177 -1.47 -41.07 24.42
N GLY A 178 -1.42 -40.96 25.76
CA GLY A 178 -0.47 -41.73 26.59
C GLY A 178 0.96 -41.20 26.62
N GLN A 179 1.21 -40.05 26.00
CA GLN A 179 2.48 -39.32 26.07
C GLN A 179 2.33 -38.09 26.96
N THR A 180 3.27 -37.87 27.86
CA THR A 180 3.35 -36.67 28.67
C THR A 180 4.19 -35.63 27.95
N ILE A 181 3.55 -34.49 27.60
CA ILE A 181 4.19 -33.38 26.94
C ILE A 181 4.33 -32.27 28.00
N THR A 182 5.55 -31.79 28.22
CA THR A 182 5.80 -30.64 29.08
C THR A 182 6.18 -29.45 28.18
N GLU A 183 5.37 -28.41 28.20
CA GLU A 183 5.63 -27.14 27.56
C GLU A 183 6.22 -26.16 28.57
N THR A 184 7.35 -25.55 28.21
CA THR A 184 7.95 -24.48 28.99
C THR A 184 7.64 -23.15 28.31
N GLN A 185 6.91 -22.29 28.99
CA GLN A 185 6.56 -20.96 28.52
C GLN A 185 7.35 -19.93 29.30
N VAL A 186 8.15 -19.12 28.61
CA VAL A 186 8.86 -17.99 29.18
C VAL A 186 7.96 -16.76 29.05
N ALA A 187 7.69 -16.06 30.13
CA ALA A 187 6.95 -14.81 30.09
C ALA A 187 7.76 -13.74 29.34
N THR A 188 7.06 -12.71 28.88
CA THR A 188 7.68 -11.58 28.19
C THR A 188 7.66 -10.35 29.08
N ASP A 189 8.80 -9.79 29.37
CA ASP A 189 8.91 -8.48 30.00
C ASP A 189 8.91 -7.39 28.91
N ILE A 190 8.15 -6.32 29.15
CA ILE A 190 8.03 -5.19 28.24
C ILE A 190 8.64 -3.95 28.89
N THR A 191 9.67 -3.41 28.26
CA THR A 191 10.36 -2.23 28.78
C THR A 191 10.31 -1.10 27.75
N PRO A 192 9.81 0.11 28.11
CA PRO A 192 9.84 1.25 27.22
C PRO A 192 11.26 1.80 27.08
N VAL A 193 11.64 2.09 25.83
CA VAL A 193 12.90 2.76 25.49
C VAL A 193 12.55 3.99 24.65
N ALA A 194 12.83 5.17 25.19
CA ALA A 194 12.64 6.44 24.50
C ALA A 194 13.94 6.85 23.78
N LEU A 195 13.81 7.24 22.52
CA LEU A 195 14.92 7.57 21.64
C LEU A 195 14.55 8.78 20.79
N HIS A 196 15.57 9.45 20.27
CA HIS A 196 15.44 10.47 19.25
C HIS A 196 16.30 10.08 18.05
N VAL A 197 15.75 10.18 16.85
CA VAL A 197 16.45 9.86 15.60
C VAL A 197 16.24 10.98 14.58
N ASP A 198 17.34 11.46 14.05
CA ASP A 198 17.41 12.55 13.08
C ASP A 198 17.30 12.09 11.62
N ALA A 199 17.28 10.77 11.41
CA ALA A 199 17.13 10.16 10.10
C ALA A 199 16.49 8.77 10.21
N ARG A 200 15.88 8.32 9.13
CA ARG A 200 15.35 6.96 9.04
C ARG A 200 16.49 5.93 9.13
N LYS A 201 16.40 5.04 10.12
CA LYS A 201 17.36 3.98 10.39
C LYS A 201 16.62 2.69 10.72
N THR A 202 17.21 1.55 10.39
CA THR A 202 16.73 0.27 10.90
C THR A 202 17.01 0.17 12.41
N TRP A 203 16.22 -0.59 13.14
CA TRP A 203 16.41 -0.74 14.60
C TRP A 203 17.81 -1.24 14.96
N SER A 204 18.44 -2.03 14.10
CA SER A 204 19.82 -2.49 14.30
C SER A 204 20.87 -1.36 14.25
N GLU A 205 20.54 -0.26 13.59
CA GLU A 205 21.43 0.91 13.44
C GLU A 205 21.15 1.98 14.50
N ILE A 206 20.03 1.87 15.24
CA ILE A 206 19.70 2.83 16.30
C ILE A 206 20.46 2.47 17.57
N PRO A 207 21.32 3.37 18.08
CA PRO A 207 22.01 3.14 19.35
C PRO A 207 21.01 2.86 20.49
N GLY A 208 21.25 1.82 21.26
CA GLY A 208 20.40 1.42 22.39
C GLY A 208 19.34 0.38 22.09
N LEU A 209 19.02 0.10 20.80
CA LEU A 209 18.11 -0.98 20.44
C LEU A 209 18.83 -2.31 20.18
N GLY A 210 19.78 -2.32 19.25
CA GLY A 210 20.53 -3.51 18.86
C GLY A 210 19.79 -4.42 17.87
N ALA A 211 20.54 -5.30 17.22
CA ALA A 211 20.12 -6.09 16.04
C ALA A 211 19.02 -7.15 16.31
N ARG A 212 18.73 -7.46 17.57
CA ARG A 212 17.74 -8.48 17.96
C ARG A 212 16.60 -7.91 18.79
N THR A 213 16.33 -6.61 18.66
CA THR A 213 15.20 -5.98 19.35
C THR A 213 13.91 -6.44 18.72
N VAL A 214 13.00 -6.91 19.56
CA VAL A 214 11.61 -7.26 19.20
C VAL A 214 10.70 -6.38 20.04
N GLY A 215 9.60 -5.94 19.45
CA GLY A 215 8.64 -5.10 20.18
C GLY A 215 7.78 -4.27 19.24
N GLN A 216 7.14 -3.27 19.80
CA GLN A 216 6.31 -2.30 19.08
C GLN A 216 6.90 -0.90 19.26
N ALA A 217 6.98 -0.11 18.20
CA ALA A 217 7.44 1.27 18.28
C ALA A 217 6.37 2.26 17.87
N THR A 218 6.40 3.41 18.55
CA THR A 218 5.66 4.60 18.14
C THR A 218 6.68 5.65 17.71
N TYR A 219 6.55 6.14 16.48
CA TYR A 219 7.32 7.22 15.91
C TYR A 219 6.45 8.46 15.88
N LYS A 220 6.99 9.62 16.25
CA LYS A 220 6.30 10.91 16.19
C LYS A 220 7.21 11.94 15.58
N ALA A 221 6.71 12.71 14.64
CA ALA A 221 7.39 13.86 14.07
C ALA A 221 6.42 15.00 13.79
N VAL A 222 6.98 16.18 13.59
CA VAL A 222 6.25 17.38 13.18
C VAL A 222 6.81 17.82 11.83
N PHE A 223 5.92 18.20 10.92
CA PHE A 223 6.31 18.74 9.62
C PHE A 223 5.44 19.93 9.23
N GLN A 224 5.95 20.77 8.33
CA GLN A 224 5.23 21.93 7.83
C GLN A 224 4.67 21.61 6.45
N TRP A 225 3.40 21.95 6.25
CA TRP A 225 2.73 21.91 4.97
C TRP A 225 2.34 23.31 4.55
N ASP A 226 2.81 23.78 3.41
CA ASP A 226 2.60 25.14 2.94
C ASP A 226 1.33 25.33 2.09
N GLY A 227 0.67 24.23 1.73
CA GLY A 227 -0.55 24.26 0.92
C GLY A 227 -0.32 24.65 -0.54
N THR A 228 0.92 24.59 -1.04
CA THR A 228 1.21 24.93 -2.44
C THR A 228 0.78 23.84 -3.42
N ALA A 229 0.59 22.60 -2.94
CA ALA A 229 -0.03 21.52 -3.70
C ALA A 229 -1.40 21.15 -3.09
N ASP A 230 -2.26 20.55 -3.90
CA ASP A 230 -3.61 20.15 -3.49
C ASP A 230 -3.62 19.00 -2.48
N GLY A 231 -2.49 18.29 -2.33
CA GLY A 231 -2.33 17.18 -1.41
C GLY A 231 -0.95 16.57 -1.45
N ALA A 232 -0.77 15.48 -0.68
CA ALA A 232 0.50 14.76 -0.64
C ALA A 232 0.32 13.26 -0.43
N TYR A 233 1.28 12.52 -0.95
CA TYR A 233 1.54 11.14 -0.57
C TYR A 233 2.70 11.11 0.42
N ILE A 234 2.57 10.28 1.45
CA ILE A 234 3.70 9.94 2.30
C ILE A 234 4.28 8.60 1.87
N ASP A 235 5.59 8.52 1.73
CA ASP A 235 6.33 7.28 1.51
C ASP A 235 7.10 6.94 2.78
N LEU A 236 6.71 5.87 3.44
CA LEU A 236 7.36 5.38 4.66
C LEU A 236 8.53 4.44 4.35
N GLY A 237 8.79 4.20 3.07
CA GLY A 237 9.88 3.37 2.58
C GLY A 237 9.72 1.88 2.91
N PRO A 238 10.77 1.09 2.70
CA PRO A 238 10.70 -0.35 2.94
C PRO A 238 10.41 -0.64 4.41
N MET A 239 9.44 -1.50 4.66
CA MET A 239 9.11 -1.99 5.99
C MET A 239 8.95 -3.51 5.95
N SER A 240 9.22 -4.18 7.09
CA SER A 240 9.15 -5.64 7.20
C SER A 240 7.85 -6.12 7.84
N GLU A 241 7.10 -5.22 8.43
CA GLU A 241 5.93 -5.51 9.25
C GLU A 241 4.74 -4.62 8.82
N SER A 242 3.77 -4.49 9.66
CA SER A 242 2.64 -3.57 9.47
C SER A 242 2.76 -2.35 10.38
N MET A 243 2.15 -1.25 9.98
CA MET A 243 2.07 -0.06 10.81
C MET A 243 0.72 0.63 10.69
N GLN A 244 0.38 1.40 11.71
CA GLN A 244 -0.76 2.32 11.71
C GLN A 244 -0.22 3.74 11.62
N VAL A 245 -0.82 4.53 10.74
CA VAL A 245 -0.44 5.93 10.53
C VAL A 245 -1.53 6.83 11.07
N PHE A 246 -1.10 7.87 11.77
CA PHE A 246 -1.98 8.91 12.28
C PHE A 246 -1.44 10.27 11.82
N ILE A 247 -2.30 11.08 11.23
CA ILE A 247 -1.98 12.47 10.89
C ILE A 247 -2.87 13.39 11.72
N ASN A 248 -2.25 14.33 12.43
CA ASN A 248 -2.96 15.25 13.32
C ASN A 248 -3.84 14.56 14.38
N GLY A 249 -3.45 13.36 14.79
CA GLY A 249 -4.17 12.54 15.77
C GLY A 249 -5.29 11.68 15.20
N GLU A 250 -5.61 11.80 13.91
CA GLU A 250 -6.60 10.97 13.23
C GLU A 250 -5.94 9.77 12.55
N LYS A 251 -6.52 8.58 12.69
CA LYS A 251 -6.04 7.38 12.03
C LYS A 251 -6.32 7.48 10.53
N THR A 252 -5.28 7.35 9.72
CA THR A 252 -5.38 7.44 8.26
C THR A 252 -5.62 6.10 7.60
N GLY A 253 -4.93 5.06 8.07
CA GLY A 253 -5.02 3.72 7.54
C GLY A 253 -3.94 2.81 8.11
N ASP A 254 -4.04 1.54 7.77
CA ASP A 254 -3.04 0.54 8.09
C ASP A 254 -2.19 0.28 6.85
N LEU A 255 -0.88 0.18 7.04
CA LEU A 255 0.08 -0.16 6.00
C LEU A 255 0.76 -1.49 6.31
N SER A 256 1.04 -2.25 5.28
CA SER A 256 1.79 -3.49 5.36
C SER A 256 3.10 -3.41 4.57
N MET A 257 3.91 -4.46 4.62
CA MET A 257 5.18 -4.54 3.89
C MET A 257 5.07 -4.35 2.37
N THR A 258 3.87 -4.53 1.82
CA THR A 258 3.59 -4.36 0.37
C THR A 258 3.05 -2.97 0.03
N LYS A 259 2.75 -2.13 1.02
CA LYS A 259 2.13 -0.82 0.80
C LYS A 259 2.75 0.20 1.75
N ALA A 260 3.84 0.80 1.31
CA ALA A 260 4.57 1.82 2.08
C ALA A 260 4.16 3.26 1.74
N VAL A 261 3.38 3.46 0.68
CA VAL A 261 2.94 4.78 0.20
C VAL A 261 1.45 4.96 0.46
N MET A 262 1.07 6.13 0.98
CA MET A 262 -0.33 6.44 1.29
C MET A 262 -0.65 7.90 0.96
N ASP A 263 -1.85 8.15 0.44
CA ASP A 263 -2.42 9.49 0.27
C ASP A 263 -2.85 10.03 1.63
N ILE A 264 -2.23 11.12 2.08
CA ILE A 264 -2.53 11.78 3.35
C ILE A 264 -3.31 13.09 3.18
N THR A 265 -3.65 13.45 1.95
CA THR A 265 -4.37 14.68 1.59
C THR A 265 -5.55 15.01 2.51
N PRO A 266 -6.46 14.04 2.85
CA PRO A 266 -7.65 14.36 3.65
C PRO A 266 -7.36 14.85 5.07
N TRP A 267 -6.16 14.57 5.59
CA TRP A 267 -5.78 14.89 6.98
C TRP A 267 -4.79 16.05 7.09
N LEU A 268 -4.29 16.55 5.94
CA LEU A 268 -3.37 17.68 5.91
C LEU A 268 -4.07 18.98 6.25
N LYS A 269 -3.35 19.86 6.93
CA LYS A 269 -3.74 21.25 7.15
C LYS A 269 -2.56 22.17 6.85
N ASN A 270 -2.85 23.39 6.44
CA ASN A 270 -1.80 24.40 6.24
C ASN A 270 -1.09 24.70 7.55
N GLY A 271 0.23 24.77 7.50
CA GLY A 271 1.09 24.99 8.65
C GLY A 271 1.58 23.68 9.27
N GLU A 272 1.60 23.64 10.59
CA GLU A 272 2.15 22.51 11.34
C GLU A 272 1.22 21.30 11.32
N ASN A 273 1.78 20.14 10.97
CA ASN A 273 1.15 18.84 11.03
C ASN A 273 1.97 17.87 11.88
N THR A 274 1.30 16.89 12.47
CA THR A 274 1.93 15.81 13.25
C THR A 274 1.68 14.47 12.59
N ILE A 275 2.67 13.61 12.62
CA ILE A 275 2.60 12.22 12.24
C ILE A 275 3.07 11.34 13.39
#